data_c9878b7ed0fa4531efbf0b2169c8792c
#
_entry.id   c9878b7ed0fa4531efbf0b2169c8792c
#
_cell.length_a   1.000
_cell.length_b   1.000
_cell.length_c   1.000
_cell.angle_alpha   90.00
_cell.angle_beta   90.00
_cell.angle_gamma   90.00
#
_symmetry.space_group_name_H-M   'P 1'
#
loop_
_entity.id
_entity.type
_entity.pdbx_description
1 polymer ?
#
loop_
_entity_poly.entity_id
_entity_poly.type
_entity_poly.pdbx_seq_one_letter_code
_entity_poly.pdbx_strand_id
1 'polypeptide(L)'
;MPSPDAALEIRTVAGDPVPIRVRASGAWTCLISGGFTLFTTAVAAMIGFQENRANELKVRDGKFTGEVAEPILGRATKLATLIELREAFDLDTIDTLVTGDGANDLGMIQAAGLGVAFHAKPAVAAAAAARIDYGDLTALLYAQGYRRDEFAD
;
A
#
# COMPACT_ATOMS: atom_id res chain seq x y z
N MET A 1 11.27 17.26 2.18
CA MET A 1 10.96 16.42 3.36
C MET A 1 9.47 16.38 3.55
N PRO A 2 8.86 15.22 3.73
CA PRO A 2 7.45 15.17 4.12
C PRO A 2 7.27 15.86 5.47
N SER A 3 6.08 16.44 5.67
CA SER A 3 5.69 17.04 6.94
C SER A 3 5.73 15.98 8.05
N PRO A 4 6.02 16.34 9.33
CA PRO A 4 5.94 15.42 10.45
C PRO A 4 4.55 14.79 10.66
N ASP A 5 3.52 15.31 9.98
CA ASP A 5 2.15 14.76 10.00
C ASP A 5 1.86 13.83 8.81
N ALA A 6 2.89 13.40 8.06
CA ALA A 6 2.71 12.52 6.90
C ALA A 6 2.44 11.07 7.34
N ALA A 7 1.26 10.57 7.05
CA ALA A 7 0.94 9.15 7.18
C ALA A 7 1.45 8.38 5.95
N LEU A 8 2.00 7.19 6.15
CA LEU A 8 2.42 6.30 5.09
C LEU A 8 1.27 5.35 4.74
N GLU A 9 0.76 5.42 3.53
CA GLU A 9 -0.23 4.48 3.02
C GLU A 9 0.44 3.46 2.10
N ILE A 10 0.36 2.18 2.47
CA ILE A 10 0.86 1.07 1.66
C ILE A 10 -0.32 0.23 1.20
N ARG A 11 -0.48 0.07 -0.11
CA ARG A 11 -1.63 -0.58 -0.71
C ARG A 11 -1.24 -1.80 -1.55
N THR A 12 -1.99 -2.88 -1.40
CA THR A 12 -2.06 -3.96 -2.41
C THR A 12 -3.32 -3.81 -3.24
N VAL A 13 -3.18 -3.93 -4.56
CA VAL A 13 -4.20 -3.51 -5.52
C VAL A 13 -5.47 -4.35 -5.47
N ALA A 14 -6.61 -3.69 -5.32
CA ALA A 14 -7.86 -4.02 -5.98
C ALA A 14 -8.55 -2.72 -6.42
N GLY A 15 -8.40 -2.38 -7.64
CA GLY A 15 -9.36 -1.79 -8.54
C GLY A 15 -9.85 -0.34 -8.39
N ASP A 16 -9.89 0.30 -7.23
CA ASP A 16 -10.50 1.63 -7.11
C ASP A 16 -9.50 2.75 -6.87
N PRO A 17 -9.67 3.92 -7.53
CA PRO A 17 -8.82 5.07 -7.26
C PRO A 17 -9.04 5.54 -5.83
N VAL A 18 -8.00 5.50 -5.00
CA VAL A 18 -8.02 6.21 -3.73
C VAL A 18 -7.99 7.70 -4.06
N PRO A 19 -8.89 8.48 -3.47
CA PRO A 19 -8.87 9.92 -3.69
C PRO A 19 -7.50 10.49 -3.36
N ILE A 20 -7.02 11.35 -4.23
CA ILE A 20 -5.75 12.07 -4.21
C ILE A 20 -5.51 12.83 -2.87
N ARG A 21 -6.48 12.84 -1.98
CA ARG A 21 -6.47 13.62 -0.77
C ARG A 21 -5.49 13.16 0.30
N VAL A 22 -5.23 11.88 0.44
CA VAL A 22 -4.20 11.38 1.37
C VAL A 22 -2.86 12.02 1.02
N ARG A 23 -2.55 12.10 -0.27
CA ARG A 23 -1.38 12.79 -0.79
C ARG A 23 -1.44 14.31 -0.61
N ALA A 24 -2.59 14.93 -0.79
CA ALA A 24 -2.79 16.37 -0.57
C ALA A 24 -2.58 16.77 0.89
N SER A 25 -2.74 15.84 1.82
CA SER A 25 -2.45 16.01 3.25
C SER A 25 -0.98 15.74 3.61
N GLY A 26 -0.11 15.50 2.63
CA GLY A 26 1.32 15.31 2.83
C GLY A 26 1.75 13.85 3.04
N ALA A 27 0.86 12.88 2.96
CA ALA A 27 1.20 11.48 3.12
C ALA A 27 2.04 10.96 1.94
N TRP A 28 3.03 10.12 2.23
CA TRP A 28 3.74 9.33 1.24
C TRP A 28 2.94 8.07 0.91
N THR A 29 2.73 7.79 -0.36
CA THR A 29 1.96 6.63 -0.82
C THR A 29 2.83 5.66 -1.60
N CYS A 30 2.78 4.38 -1.22
CA CYS A 30 3.53 3.31 -1.86
C CYS A 30 2.59 2.15 -2.24
N LEU A 31 2.63 1.75 -3.51
CA LEU A 31 1.94 0.58 -4.03
C LEU A 31 2.86 -0.63 -3.96
N ILE A 32 2.49 -1.66 -3.17
CA ILE A 32 3.27 -2.89 -3.07
C ILE A 32 2.45 -4.05 -3.60
N SER A 33 3.01 -4.78 -4.56
CA SER A 33 2.32 -5.90 -5.21
C SER A 33 3.25 -7.10 -5.43
N GLY A 34 2.71 -8.31 -5.25
CA GLY A 34 3.36 -9.54 -5.71
C GLY A 34 3.33 -9.73 -7.24
N GLY A 35 2.67 -8.82 -7.97
CA GLY A 35 2.71 -8.77 -9.44
C GLY A 35 4.02 -8.18 -9.97
N PHE A 36 3.96 -7.54 -11.13
CA PHE A 36 5.15 -7.05 -11.84
C PHE A 36 5.12 -5.54 -12.03
N THR A 37 6.32 -4.92 -12.00
CA THR A 37 6.53 -3.48 -12.22
C THR A 37 5.97 -3.00 -13.54
N LEU A 38 5.89 -3.86 -14.55
CA LEU A 38 5.23 -3.59 -15.83
C LEU A 38 3.79 -3.05 -15.65
N PHE A 39 3.05 -3.59 -14.67
CA PHE A 39 1.69 -3.18 -14.37
C PHE A 39 1.62 -2.15 -13.25
N THR A 40 2.38 -2.36 -12.17
CA THR A 40 2.27 -1.50 -10.99
C THR A 40 2.75 -0.09 -11.24
N THR A 41 3.72 0.11 -12.13
CA THR A 41 4.18 1.45 -12.52
C THR A 41 3.06 2.26 -13.19
N ALA A 42 2.34 1.65 -14.13
CA ALA A 42 1.21 2.29 -14.79
C ALA A 42 0.07 2.58 -13.81
N VAL A 43 -0.25 1.62 -12.94
CA VAL A 43 -1.31 1.78 -11.93
C VAL A 43 -0.94 2.86 -10.93
N ALA A 44 0.29 2.87 -10.40
CA ALA A 44 0.75 3.90 -9.47
C ALA A 44 0.64 5.31 -10.08
N ALA A 45 1.03 5.46 -11.35
CA ALA A 45 0.87 6.72 -12.06
C ALA A 45 -0.60 7.15 -12.20
N MET A 46 -1.49 6.22 -12.54
CA MET A 46 -2.94 6.48 -12.69
C MET A 46 -3.59 6.92 -11.38
N ILE A 47 -3.22 6.31 -10.26
CA ILE A 47 -3.77 6.63 -8.94
C ILE A 47 -2.98 7.72 -8.19
N GLY A 48 -1.91 8.23 -8.79
CA GLY A 48 -1.09 9.30 -8.24
C GLY A 48 -0.20 8.88 -7.07
N PHE A 49 0.17 7.60 -6.93
CA PHE A 49 1.10 7.14 -5.89
C PHE A 49 2.53 7.55 -6.23
N GLN A 50 3.30 7.93 -5.22
CA GLN A 50 4.69 8.39 -5.38
C GLN A 50 5.64 7.24 -5.64
N GLU A 51 5.35 6.06 -5.10
CA GLU A 51 6.23 4.90 -5.19
C GLU A 51 5.45 3.63 -5.52
N ASN A 52 6.10 2.71 -6.24
CA ASN A 52 5.59 1.35 -6.37
C ASN A 52 6.73 0.34 -6.24
N ARG A 53 6.43 -0.81 -5.65
CA ARG A 53 7.33 -1.95 -5.52
C ARG A 53 6.62 -3.23 -5.94
N ALA A 54 7.22 -3.94 -6.86
CA ALA A 54 6.73 -5.21 -7.38
C ALA A 54 7.89 -6.04 -7.91
N ASN A 55 7.63 -7.27 -8.32
CA ASN A 55 8.62 -8.09 -8.98
C ASN A 55 9.00 -7.51 -10.34
N GLU A 56 10.24 -7.71 -10.74
CA GLU A 56 10.74 -7.23 -12.01
C GLU A 56 11.00 -8.41 -12.96
N LEU A 57 10.44 -8.31 -14.18
CA LEU A 57 10.72 -9.28 -15.24
C LEU A 57 12.05 -8.97 -15.90
N LYS A 58 12.91 -9.97 -16.02
CA LYS A 58 14.19 -9.81 -16.74
C LYS A 58 13.96 -9.67 -18.23
N VAL A 59 14.66 -8.72 -18.83
CA VAL A 59 14.64 -8.44 -20.27
C VAL A 59 16.03 -8.66 -20.85
N ARG A 60 16.10 -9.34 -22.00
CA ARG A 60 17.31 -9.48 -22.81
C ARG A 60 16.96 -9.21 -24.27
N ASP A 61 17.72 -8.34 -24.91
CA ASP A 61 17.52 -7.95 -26.31
C ASP A 61 16.08 -7.49 -26.61
N GLY A 62 15.47 -6.74 -25.67
CA GLY A 62 14.11 -6.21 -25.80
C GLY A 62 12.98 -7.23 -25.61
N LYS A 63 13.30 -8.45 -25.16
CA LYS A 63 12.32 -9.53 -24.93
C LYS A 63 12.38 -10.03 -23.49
N PHE A 64 11.22 -10.39 -22.95
CA PHE A 64 11.16 -11.06 -21.65
C PHE A 64 11.84 -12.43 -21.71
N THR A 65 12.70 -12.71 -20.73
CA THR A 65 13.41 -14.00 -20.63
C THR A 65 12.57 -15.11 -19.99
N GLY A 66 11.44 -14.76 -19.37
CA GLY A 66 10.65 -15.67 -18.53
C GLY A 66 11.17 -15.79 -17.10
N GLU A 67 12.23 -15.06 -16.75
CA GLU A 67 12.80 -15.03 -15.40
C GLU A 67 12.38 -13.77 -14.66
N VAL A 68 12.32 -13.86 -13.33
CA VAL A 68 12.07 -12.75 -12.40
C VAL A 68 13.39 -12.37 -11.73
N ALA A 69 13.60 -11.07 -11.55
CA ALA A 69 14.78 -10.59 -10.82
C ALA A 69 14.63 -10.89 -9.31
N GLU A 70 15.74 -11.23 -8.69
CA GLU A 70 15.81 -11.39 -7.23
C GLU A 70 16.08 -10.01 -6.56
N PRO A 71 15.59 -9.80 -5.33
CA PRO A 71 14.79 -10.73 -4.53
C PRO A 71 13.31 -10.75 -4.95
N ILE A 72 12.68 -11.91 -4.89
CA ILE A 72 11.24 -12.05 -5.15
C ILE A 72 10.44 -11.35 -4.04
N LEU A 73 9.53 -10.47 -4.46
CA LEU A 73 8.68 -9.73 -3.54
C LEU A 73 7.57 -10.63 -2.99
N GLY A 74 7.67 -10.96 -1.72
CA GLY A 74 6.72 -11.78 -0.99
C GLY A 74 6.34 -11.14 0.35
N ARG A 75 5.79 -11.95 1.27
CA ARG A 75 5.34 -11.50 2.59
C ARG A 75 6.45 -10.79 3.39
N ALA A 76 7.65 -11.36 3.44
CA ALA A 76 8.78 -10.78 4.17
C ALA A 76 9.21 -9.44 3.57
N THR A 77 9.23 -9.34 2.25
CA THR A 77 9.60 -8.11 1.54
C THR A 77 8.58 -6.99 1.76
N LYS A 78 7.28 -7.31 1.82
CA LYS A 78 6.23 -6.33 2.13
C LYS A 78 6.41 -5.72 3.53
N LEU A 79 6.61 -6.56 4.53
CA LEU A 79 6.90 -6.09 5.90
C LEU A 79 8.20 -5.29 5.96
N ALA A 80 9.27 -5.75 5.31
CA ALA A 80 10.54 -5.05 5.26
C ALA A 80 10.40 -3.66 4.59
N THR A 81 9.58 -3.54 3.55
CA THR A 81 9.29 -2.25 2.91
C THR A 81 8.60 -1.27 3.87
N LEU A 82 7.62 -1.73 4.64
CA LEU A 82 6.97 -0.87 5.66
C LEU A 82 8.00 -0.34 6.66
N ILE A 83 8.86 -1.22 7.18
CA ILE A 83 9.89 -0.86 8.16
C ILE A 83 10.90 0.12 7.54
N GLU A 84 11.40 -0.18 6.36
CA GLU A 84 12.34 0.66 5.62
C GLU A 84 11.80 2.07 5.38
N LEU A 85 10.56 2.19 4.87
CA LEU A 85 9.96 3.49 4.60
C LEU A 85 9.68 4.27 5.89
N ARG A 86 9.25 3.58 6.96
CA ARG A 86 9.08 4.20 8.26
C ARG A 86 10.38 4.78 8.80
N GLU A 87 11.48 4.04 8.69
CA GLU A 87 12.81 4.51 9.09
C GLU A 87 13.30 5.66 8.19
N ALA A 88 13.12 5.55 6.87
CA ALA A 88 13.56 6.55 5.90
C ALA A 88 12.87 7.91 6.09
N PHE A 89 11.63 7.91 6.55
CA PHE A 89 10.84 9.12 6.79
C PHE A 89 10.81 9.54 8.27
N ASP A 90 11.51 8.83 9.15
CA ASP A 90 11.54 9.08 10.60
C ASP A 90 10.12 9.10 11.21
N LEU A 91 9.32 8.08 10.86
CA LEU A 91 7.93 7.95 11.30
C LEU A 91 7.81 6.96 12.46
N ASP A 92 6.94 7.28 13.41
CA ASP A 92 6.49 6.33 14.40
C ASP A 92 5.51 5.31 13.80
N THR A 93 5.31 4.19 14.48
CA THR A 93 4.35 3.17 14.05
C THR A 93 2.95 3.75 13.83
N ILE A 94 2.52 4.64 14.72
CA ILE A 94 1.18 5.27 14.68
C ILE A 94 0.96 6.10 13.40
N ASP A 95 2.03 6.58 12.74
CA ASP A 95 1.96 7.40 11.54
C ASP A 95 1.80 6.57 10.25
N THR A 96 1.61 5.25 10.39
CA THR A 96 1.52 4.35 9.25
C THR A 96 0.14 3.74 9.08
N LEU A 97 -0.35 3.75 7.84
CA LEU A 97 -1.55 3.02 7.43
C LEU A 97 -1.19 2.01 6.35
N VAL A 98 -1.68 0.79 6.52
CA VAL A 98 -1.51 -0.30 5.57
C VAL A 98 -2.86 -0.94 5.27
N THR A 99 -3.13 -1.24 4.02
CA THR A 99 -4.30 -2.02 3.61
C THR A 99 -3.89 -3.17 2.69
N GLY A 100 -4.58 -4.29 2.80
CA GLY A 100 -4.37 -5.48 1.99
C GLY A 100 -5.48 -6.51 2.16
N ASP A 101 -5.47 -7.54 1.33
CA ASP A 101 -6.53 -8.57 1.26
C ASP A 101 -6.00 -9.99 1.49
N GLY A 102 -4.70 -10.22 1.33
CA GLY A 102 -4.09 -11.53 1.29
C GLY A 102 -3.23 -11.88 2.50
N ALA A 103 -2.94 -13.18 2.65
CA ALA A 103 -2.07 -13.67 3.71
C ALA A 103 -0.63 -13.10 3.64
N ASN A 104 -0.19 -12.71 2.45
CA ASN A 104 1.11 -12.06 2.23
C ASN A 104 1.15 -10.61 2.74
N ASP A 105 0.00 -9.99 3.01
CA ASP A 105 -0.11 -8.65 3.56
C ASP A 105 -0.16 -8.64 5.09
N LEU A 106 -0.49 -9.77 5.70
CA LEU A 106 -0.80 -9.85 7.12
C LEU A 106 0.31 -9.33 8.03
N GLY A 107 1.58 -9.64 7.71
CA GLY A 107 2.71 -9.15 8.51
C GLY A 107 2.82 -7.63 8.53
N MET A 108 2.61 -7.00 7.37
CA MET A 108 2.63 -5.55 7.24
C MET A 108 1.36 -4.90 7.84
N ILE A 109 0.18 -5.53 7.68
CA ILE A 109 -1.08 -5.09 8.31
C ILE A 109 -0.95 -5.07 9.84
N GLN A 110 -0.34 -6.09 10.43
CA GLN A 110 -0.15 -6.18 11.88
C GLN A 110 0.93 -5.24 12.44
N ALA A 111 1.90 -4.86 11.62
CA ALA A 111 3.00 -3.98 12.01
C ALA A 111 2.71 -2.49 11.84
N ALA A 112 1.63 -2.12 11.16
CA ALA A 112 1.22 -0.74 10.97
C ALA A 112 0.46 -0.18 12.18
N GLY A 113 0.45 1.14 12.32
CA GLY A 113 -0.37 1.84 13.31
C GLY A 113 -1.87 1.67 13.02
N LEU A 114 -2.26 1.76 11.75
CA LEU A 114 -3.60 1.39 11.27
C LEU A 114 -3.48 0.35 10.16
N GLY A 115 -3.60 -0.91 10.52
CA GLY A 115 -3.64 -2.03 9.57
C GLY A 115 -5.08 -2.45 9.26
N VAL A 116 -5.48 -2.34 8.00
CA VAL A 116 -6.85 -2.57 7.55
C VAL A 116 -6.90 -3.73 6.56
N ALA A 117 -7.70 -4.74 6.88
CA ALA A 117 -8.07 -5.80 5.94
C ALA A 117 -9.20 -5.30 5.02
N PHE A 118 -8.92 -5.15 3.73
CA PHE A 118 -9.87 -4.63 2.75
C PHE A 118 -10.37 -5.75 1.85
N HIS A 119 -11.69 -6.04 1.91
CA HIS A 119 -12.32 -7.17 1.20
C HIS A 119 -11.49 -8.45 1.29
N ALA A 120 -10.95 -8.68 2.48
CA ALA A 120 -9.91 -9.67 2.71
C ALA A 120 -10.48 -11.08 2.90
N LYS A 121 -9.61 -12.06 2.70
CA LYS A 121 -9.91 -13.44 3.07
C LYS A 121 -10.21 -13.54 4.57
N PRO A 122 -11.13 -14.44 4.99
CA PRO A 122 -11.58 -14.51 6.38
C PRO A 122 -10.47 -14.56 7.43
N ALA A 123 -9.40 -15.29 7.17
CA ALA A 123 -8.26 -15.40 8.09
C ALA A 123 -7.50 -14.07 8.24
N VAL A 124 -7.40 -13.28 7.17
CA VAL A 124 -6.76 -11.96 7.20
C VAL A 124 -7.66 -10.95 7.91
N ALA A 125 -8.95 -10.96 7.56
CA ALA A 125 -9.95 -10.10 8.21
C ALA A 125 -10.04 -10.32 9.73
N ALA A 126 -9.92 -11.58 10.18
CA ALA A 126 -9.94 -11.92 11.60
C ALA A 126 -8.67 -11.49 12.37
N ALA A 127 -7.54 -11.37 11.68
CA ALA A 127 -6.24 -11.06 12.29
C ALA A 127 -5.84 -9.57 12.21
N ALA A 128 -6.57 -8.76 11.43
CA ALA A 128 -6.34 -7.33 11.32
C ALA A 128 -7.04 -6.56 12.45
N ALA A 129 -6.47 -5.40 12.83
CA ALA A 129 -7.08 -4.52 13.84
C ALA A 129 -8.37 -3.86 13.35
N ALA A 130 -8.47 -3.61 12.05
CA ALA A 130 -9.66 -3.06 11.39
C ALA A 130 -9.92 -3.78 10.06
N ARG A 131 -11.19 -3.76 9.63
CA ARG A 131 -11.56 -4.36 8.36
C ARG A 131 -12.64 -3.56 7.64
N ILE A 132 -12.61 -3.63 6.33
CA ILE A 132 -13.63 -3.09 5.44
C ILE A 132 -14.13 -4.25 4.58
N ASP A 133 -15.34 -4.73 4.86
CA ASP A 133 -15.94 -5.86 4.14
C ASP A 133 -16.84 -5.38 2.98
N TYR A 134 -17.32 -4.13 3.04
CA TYR A 134 -18.23 -3.53 2.07
C TYR A 134 -17.80 -2.12 1.71
N GLY A 135 -18.22 -1.65 0.54
CA GLY A 135 -17.87 -0.33 0.05
C GLY A 135 -16.49 -0.27 -0.61
N ASP A 136 -15.96 0.92 -0.71
CA ASP A 136 -14.70 1.20 -1.37
C ASP A 136 -13.63 1.72 -0.39
N LEU A 137 -12.48 2.11 -0.92
CA LEU A 137 -11.35 2.59 -0.12
C LEU A 137 -11.57 3.97 0.50
N THR A 138 -12.64 4.70 0.15
CA THR A 138 -13.00 5.94 0.86
C THR A 138 -13.27 5.70 2.33
N ALA A 139 -13.65 4.48 2.71
CA ALA A 139 -13.77 4.07 4.10
C ALA A 139 -12.47 4.26 4.91
N LEU A 140 -11.29 4.17 4.27
CA LEU A 140 -10.01 4.45 4.92
C LEU A 140 -9.87 5.91 5.34
N LEU A 141 -10.44 6.85 4.59
CA LEU A 141 -10.43 8.27 4.96
C LEU A 141 -11.26 8.51 6.22
N TYR A 142 -12.44 7.90 6.28
CA TYR A 142 -13.28 7.97 7.49
C TYR A 142 -12.58 7.32 8.70
N ALA A 143 -11.90 6.20 8.51
CA ALA A 143 -11.13 5.53 9.55
C ALA A 143 -9.98 6.40 10.10
N GLN A 144 -9.47 7.33 9.30
CA GLN A 144 -8.46 8.32 9.68
C GLN A 144 -9.07 9.61 10.25
N GLY A 145 -10.39 9.70 10.37
CA GLY A 145 -11.09 10.85 10.94
C GLY A 145 -11.43 11.96 9.96
N TYR A 146 -11.17 11.80 8.66
CA TYR A 146 -11.60 12.77 7.65
C TYR A 146 -13.12 12.77 7.49
N ARG A 147 -13.68 13.95 7.33
CA ARG A 147 -15.10 14.13 6.99
C ARG A 147 -15.27 14.17 5.46
N ARG A 148 -16.49 13.89 5.00
CA ARG A 148 -16.78 13.88 3.57
C ARG A 148 -16.51 15.23 2.87
N ASP A 149 -16.76 16.34 3.56
CA ASP A 149 -16.50 17.70 3.06
C ASP A 149 -15.00 18.03 2.97
N GLU A 150 -14.14 17.20 3.53
CA GLU A 150 -12.69 17.30 3.45
C GLU A 150 -12.11 16.45 2.31
N PHE A 151 -12.92 15.64 1.62
CA PHE A 151 -12.45 14.85 0.49
C PHE A 151 -12.21 15.76 -0.72
N ALA A 152 -11.11 15.53 -1.43
CA ALA A 152 -10.87 16.19 -2.71
C ALA A 152 -11.80 15.59 -3.78
N ASP A 153 -12.31 16.42 -4.67
CA ASP A 153 -13.04 16.02 -5.88
C ASP A 153 -12.06 15.46 -6.92
#